data_bb1f7fdcaa38b21f9722bea02003545d
#
_entry.id   bb1f7fdcaa38b21f9722bea02003545d
#
_cell.length_a   1.000
_cell.length_b   1.000
_cell.length_c   1.000
_cell.angle_alpha   90.00
_cell.angle_beta   90.00
_cell.angle_gamma   90.00
#
_symmetry.space_group_name_H-M   'P 1'
#
loop_
_entity.id
_entity.type
_entity.pdbx_description
1 polymer ?
#
loop_
_entity_poly.entity_id
_entity_poly.type
_entity_poly.pdbx_seq_one_letter_code
_entity_poly.pdbx_strand_id
1 'polypeptide(L)'
;MKKAIMFSLLLAIASVAAFINPLRAQDASKELLGFTKKFQAIYNKNDAKALKQMYTDDAVRVGTDGVTLTGSDNIVAGFEKSFAGSKLMIEIKQEKVETAADGTATATGTYHVTGKNNAGEAVDIKGAYNNSVIKVNGHWKIAKSVLSAM
;
A
#
# COMPACT_ATOMS: atom_id res chain seq x y z
N MET A 1 31.02 64.81 -2.40
CA MET A 1 29.68 64.32 -2.30
C MET A 1 29.58 62.97 -3.03
N LYS A 2 29.65 61.87 -2.29
CA LYS A 2 29.49 60.54 -2.89
C LYS A 2 28.14 59.99 -2.43
N LYS A 3 27.20 59.86 -3.37
CA LYS A 3 25.89 59.25 -3.12
C LYS A 3 26.05 57.72 -3.12
N ALA A 4 25.84 57.10 -2.00
CA ALA A 4 25.76 55.67 -1.85
C ALA A 4 24.36 55.21 -2.36
N ILE A 5 24.36 54.43 -3.43
CA ILE A 5 23.16 53.77 -3.92
C ILE A 5 23.05 52.45 -3.17
N MET A 6 22.09 52.37 -2.21
CA MET A 6 21.73 51.14 -1.54
C MET A 6 20.89 50.27 -2.50
N PHE A 7 21.47 49.21 -3.01
CA PHE A 7 20.72 48.16 -3.68
C PHE A 7 20.03 47.31 -2.64
N SER A 8 18.72 47.52 -2.45
CA SER A 8 17.87 46.59 -1.71
C SER A 8 17.66 45.33 -2.54
N LEU A 9 18.36 44.25 -2.19
CA LEU A 9 18.13 42.94 -2.76
C LEU A 9 16.88 42.34 -2.08
N LEU A 10 15.73 42.48 -2.77
CA LEU A 10 14.49 41.81 -2.35
C LEU A 10 14.63 40.33 -2.66
N LEU A 11 14.93 39.53 -1.63
CA LEU A 11 14.93 38.08 -1.71
C LEU A 11 13.46 37.61 -1.77
N ALA A 12 12.95 37.39 -2.98
CA ALA A 12 11.67 36.76 -3.18
C ALA A 12 11.80 35.28 -2.80
N ILE A 13 11.36 34.94 -1.59
CA ILE A 13 11.16 33.56 -1.18
C ILE A 13 9.92 33.06 -1.95
N ALA A 14 10.15 32.42 -3.09
CA ALA A 14 9.12 31.68 -3.78
C ALA A 14 8.80 30.45 -2.93
N SER A 15 7.74 30.54 -2.14
CA SER A 15 7.11 29.39 -1.50
C SER A 15 6.55 28.52 -2.63
N VAL A 16 7.28 27.49 -3.02
CA VAL A 16 6.73 26.41 -3.86
C VAL A 16 5.77 25.63 -2.98
N ALA A 17 4.55 26.11 -2.84
CA ALA A 17 3.45 25.30 -2.39
C ALA A 17 3.30 24.17 -3.41
N ALA A 18 3.68 22.95 -3.04
CA ALA A 18 3.42 21.79 -3.85
C ALA A 18 1.88 21.63 -3.93
N PHE A 19 1.29 22.19 -4.98
CA PHE A 19 -0.12 21.99 -5.27
C PHE A 19 -0.28 20.49 -5.60
N ILE A 20 -0.77 19.72 -4.63
CA ILE A 20 -1.28 18.38 -4.87
C ILE A 20 -2.45 18.58 -5.84
N ASN A 21 -2.26 18.15 -7.08
CA ASN A 21 -3.30 18.28 -8.09
C ASN A 21 -4.46 17.35 -7.70
N PRO A 22 -5.65 17.87 -7.35
CA PRO A 22 -6.76 17.05 -6.88
C PRO A 22 -7.22 16.02 -7.91
N LEU A 23 -7.05 16.28 -9.21
CA LEU A 23 -7.32 15.33 -10.28
C LEU A 23 -6.39 14.11 -10.20
N ARG A 24 -5.09 14.31 -9.93
CA ARG A 24 -4.13 13.20 -9.75
C ARG A 24 -4.47 12.33 -8.54
N ALA A 25 -4.90 12.93 -7.44
CA ALA A 25 -5.31 12.21 -6.25
C ALA A 25 -6.56 11.35 -6.50
N GLN A 26 -7.53 11.88 -7.27
CA GLN A 26 -8.75 11.17 -7.62
C GLN A 26 -8.47 9.99 -8.57
N ASP A 27 -7.60 10.18 -9.57
CA ASP A 27 -7.19 9.12 -10.49
C ASP A 27 -6.43 8.02 -9.76
N ALA A 28 -5.48 8.37 -8.88
CA ALA A 28 -4.75 7.41 -8.06
C ALA A 28 -5.68 6.62 -7.14
N SER A 29 -6.68 7.26 -6.55
CA SER A 29 -7.67 6.58 -5.70
C SER A 29 -8.47 5.53 -6.48
N LYS A 30 -8.90 5.85 -7.70
CA LYS A 30 -9.62 4.94 -8.59
C LYS A 30 -8.74 3.77 -9.05
N GLU A 31 -7.50 4.07 -9.46
CA GLU A 31 -6.52 3.05 -9.87
C GLU A 31 -6.21 2.09 -8.72
N LEU A 32 -6.00 2.62 -7.51
CA LEU A 32 -5.70 1.82 -6.32
C LEU A 32 -6.91 1.02 -5.84
N LEU A 33 -8.13 1.50 -6.05
CA LEU A 33 -9.32 0.67 -5.83
C LEU A 33 -9.33 -0.54 -6.76
N GLY A 34 -8.97 -0.35 -8.04
CA GLY A 34 -8.81 -1.45 -8.99
C GLY A 34 -7.71 -2.43 -8.57
N PHE A 35 -6.58 -1.91 -8.11
CA PHE A 35 -5.47 -2.70 -7.55
C PHE A 35 -5.90 -3.52 -6.33
N THR A 36 -6.65 -2.92 -5.39
CA THR A 36 -7.17 -3.60 -4.19
C THR A 36 -8.13 -4.73 -4.57
N LYS A 37 -9.04 -4.50 -5.54
CA LYS A 37 -9.93 -5.54 -6.05
C LYS A 37 -9.17 -6.69 -6.72
N LYS A 38 -8.10 -6.38 -7.47
CA LYS A 38 -7.22 -7.39 -8.06
C LYS A 38 -6.52 -8.22 -6.98
N PHE A 39 -5.97 -7.57 -5.96
CA PHE A 39 -5.35 -8.26 -4.83
C PHE A 39 -6.33 -9.22 -4.16
N GLN A 40 -7.54 -8.74 -3.83
CA GLN A 40 -8.60 -9.56 -3.25
C GLN A 40 -8.96 -10.77 -4.12
N ALA A 41 -9.09 -10.58 -5.42
CA ALA A 41 -9.42 -11.65 -6.35
C ALA A 41 -8.31 -12.73 -6.41
N ILE A 42 -7.04 -12.33 -6.38
CA ILE A 42 -5.90 -13.26 -6.36
C ILE A 42 -5.84 -14.00 -5.02
N TYR A 43 -5.98 -13.28 -3.90
CA TYR A 43 -6.02 -13.87 -2.56
C TYR A 43 -7.12 -14.93 -2.45
N ASN A 44 -8.33 -14.63 -2.94
CA ASN A 44 -9.49 -15.52 -2.86
C ASN A 44 -9.37 -16.78 -3.74
N LYS A 45 -8.40 -16.81 -4.65
CA LYS A 45 -8.00 -18.01 -5.37
C LYS A 45 -6.92 -18.81 -4.64
N ASN A 46 -6.44 -18.31 -3.49
CA ASN A 46 -5.30 -18.82 -2.75
C ASN A 46 -4.03 -18.95 -3.61
N ASP A 47 -3.84 -18.01 -4.56
CA ASP A 47 -2.70 -17.98 -5.47
C ASP A 47 -1.59 -17.06 -4.93
N ALA A 48 -0.78 -17.62 -4.02
CA ALA A 48 0.32 -16.91 -3.40
C ALA A 48 1.36 -16.41 -4.43
N LYS A 49 1.62 -17.21 -5.47
CA LYS A 49 2.61 -16.84 -6.51
C LYS A 49 2.16 -15.63 -7.31
N ALA A 50 0.88 -15.54 -7.64
CA ALA A 50 0.33 -14.37 -8.33
C ALA A 50 0.34 -13.12 -7.44
N LEU A 51 0.25 -13.24 -6.11
CA LEU A 51 0.40 -12.13 -5.18
C LEU A 51 1.79 -11.49 -5.23
N LYS A 52 2.84 -12.23 -5.62
CA LYS A 52 4.19 -11.67 -5.75
C LYS A 52 4.23 -10.43 -6.64
N GLN A 53 3.47 -10.43 -7.73
CA GLN A 53 3.42 -9.32 -8.68
C GLN A 53 2.82 -8.03 -8.08
N MET A 54 2.12 -8.14 -6.96
CA MET A 54 1.51 -7.00 -6.26
C MET A 54 2.50 -6.26 -5.34
N TYR A 55 3.69 -6.82 -5.11
CA TYR A 55 4.73 -6.28 -4.24
C TYR A 55 5.98 -5.86 -5.03
N THR A 56 6.73 -4.89 -4.51
CA THR A 56 8.10 -4.64 -4.98
C THR A 56 9.01 -5.78 -4.52
N ASP A 57 10.14 -5.97 -5.19
CA ASP A 57 11.07 -7.07 -4.85
C ASP A 57 11.61 -6.96 -3.42
N ASP A 58 11.80 -5.74 -2.93
CA ASP A 58 12.30 -5.38 -1.60
C ASP A 58 11.18 -5.04 -0.60
N ALA A 59 9.93 -5.34 -0.92
CA ALA A 59 8.78 -4.98 -0.10
C ALA A 59 8.91 -5.46 1.35
N VAL A 60 8.33 -4.69 2.26
CA VAL A 60 8.27 -5.02 3.69
C VAL A 60 6.81 -5.22 4.11
N ARG A 61 6.52 -6.31 4.79
CA ARG A 61 5.20 -6.59 5.36
C ARG A 61 5.31 -6.85 6.86
N VAL A 62 4.59 -6.06 7.64
CA VAL A 62 4.48 -6.22 9.09
C VAL A 62 3.10 -6.82 9.40
N GLY A 63 3.10 -7.99 10.00
CA GLY A 63 1.87 -8.68 10.42
C GLY A 63 1.27 -8.10 11.71
N THR A 64 0.06 -8.53 12.05
CA THR A 64 -0.63 -8.12 13.29
C THR A 64 0.06 -8.64 14.57
N ASP A 65 0.87 -9.67 14.43
CA ASP A 65 1.74 -10.25 15.47
C ASP A 65 3.09 -9.52 15.62
N GLY A 66 3.32 -8.47 14.80
CA GLY A 66 4.58 -7.73 14.75
C GLY A 66 5.69 -8.41 13.94
N VAL A 67 5.44 -9.60 13.40
CA VAL A 67 6.41 -10.29 12.53
C VAL A 67 6.61 -9.49 11.24
N THR A 68 7.87 -9.22 10.92
CA THR A 68 8.27 -8.49 9.71
C THR A 68 8.83 -9.45 8.69
N LEU A 69 8.25 -9.44 7.49
CA LEU A 69 8.76 -10.14 6.31
C LEU A 69 9.35 -9.11 5.34
N THR A 70 10.58 -9.34 4.92
CA THR A 70 11.29 -8.48 3.96
C THR A 70 11.56 -9.25 2.68
N GLY A 71 11.27 -8.60 1.55
CA GLY A 71 11.36 -9.17 0.22
C GLY A 71 10.10 -9.91 -0.21
N SER A 72 9.73 -9.73 -1.49
CA SER A 72 8.52 -10.34 -2.05
C SER A 72 8.51 -11.87 -1.96
N ASP A 73 9.68 -12.53 -2.05
CA ASP A 73 9.76 -13.97 -1.92
C ASP A 73 9.40 -14.47 -0.52
N ASN A 74 9.85 -13.79 0.54
CA ASN A 74 9.50 -14.13 1.90
C ASN A 74 8.02 -13.83 2.20
N ILE A 75 7.48 -12.76 1.63
CA ILE A 75 6.06 -12.42 1.74
C ILE A 75 5.20 -13.51 1.09
N VAL A 76 5.58 -13.96 -0.12
CA VAL A 76 4.89 -15.03 -0.83
C VAL A 76 4.97 -16.35 -0.08
N ALA A 77 6.13 -16.71 0.46
CA ALA A 77 6.28 -17.91 1.29
C ALA A 77 5.36 -17.87 2.52
N GLY A 78 5.15 -16.69 3.11
CA GLY A 78 4.17 -16.49 4.17
C GLY A 78 2.72 -16.75 3.72
N PHE A 79 2.34 -16.30 2.53
CA PHE A 79 1.03 -16.61 1.94
C PHE A 79 0.89 -18.08 1.59
N GLU A 80 1.91 -18.71 0.99
CA GLU A 80 1.90 -20.15 0.69
C GLU A 80 1.67 -20.98 1.95
N LYS A 81 2.36 -20.63 3.03
CA LYS A 81 2.15 -21.28 4.33
C LYS A 81 0.73 -21.09 4.87
N SER A 82 0.17 -19.87 4.73
CA SER A 82 -1.18 -19.57 5.20
C SER A 82 -2.26 -20.26 4.37
N PHE A 83 -2.03 -20.42 3.07
CA PHE A 83 -2.99 -21.04 2.16
C PHE A 83 -2.92 -22.57 2.16
N ALA A 84 -1.77 -23.16 2.58
CA ALA A 84 -1.58 -24.62 2.58
C ALA A 84 -2.64 -25.35 3.40
N GLY A 85 -3.49 -26.14 2.72
CA GLY A 85 -4.59 -26.87 3.35
C GLY A 85 -5.74 -26.01 3.90
N SER A 86 -5.67 -24.70 3.72
CA SER A 86 -6.69 -23.74 4.15
C SER A 86 -7.63 -23.37 3.01
N LYS A 87 -8.81 -22.87 3.36
CA LYS A 87 -9.76 -22.22 2.45
C LYS A 87 -10.09 -20.85 3.01
N LEU A 88 -9.28 -19.86 2.63
CA LEU A 88 -9.40 -18.49 3.12
C LEU A 88 -9.94 -17.57 2.04
N MET A 89 -10.81 -16.67 2.47
CA MET A 89 -11.35 -15.57 1.65
C MET A 89 -11.04 -14.26 2.36
N ILE A 90 -10.77 -13.22 1.60
CA ILE A 90 -10.59 -11.88 2.11
C ILE A 90 -11.59 -10.93 1.47
N GLU A 91 -12.15 -10.04 2.24
CA GLU A 91 -12.86 -8.85 1.81
C GLU A 91 -12.05 -7.61 2.23
N ILE A 92 -11.79 -6.71 1.29
CA ILE A 92 -10.98 -5.51 1.54
C ILE A 92 -11.79 -4.28 1.20
N LYS A 93 -11.83 -3.33 2.13
CA LYS A 93 -12.44 -2.01 1.95
C LYS A 93 -11.36 -0.95 1.98
N GLN A 94 -11.11 -0.31 0.82
CA GLN A 94 -10.26 0.87 0.75
C GLN A 94 -11.03 2.07 1.31
N GLU A 95 -10.42 2.81 2.24
CA GLU A 95 -11.06 3.94 2.91
C GLU A 95 -10.43 5.27 2.51
N LYS A 96 -9.09 5.32 2.39
CA LYS A 96 -8.37 6.55 2.09
C LYS A 96 -7.17 6.29 1.19
N VAL A 97 -6.91 7.22 0.29
CA VAL A 97 -5.69 7.30 -0.51
C VAL A 97 -5.11 8.70 -0.40
N GLU A 98 -3.83 8.78 -0.09
CA GLU A 98 -3.05 10.02 -0.06
C GLU A 98 -1.89 9.89 -1.03
N THR A 99 -1.75 10.86 -1.93
CA THR A 99 -0.65 10.89 -2.90
C THR A 99 0.42 11.87 -2.47
N ALA A 100 1.70 11.50 -2.67
CA ALA A 100 2.83 12.38 -2.45
C ALA A 100 3.27 13.05 -3.77
N ALA A 101 4.06 14.13 -3.66
CA ALA A 101 4.56 14.88 -4.82
C ALA A 101 5.48 14.03 -5.72
N ASP A 102 6.16 13.01 -5.18
CA ASP A 102 7.04 12.08 -5.90
C ASP A 102 6.28 10.99 -6.68
N GLY A 103 4.93 10.98 -6.63
CA GLY A 103 4.09 10.00 -7.30
C GLY A 103 3.85 8.71 -6.52
N THR A 104 4.38 8.59 -5.30
CA THR A 104 4.01 7.52 -4.37
C THR A 104 2.65 7.79 -3.74
N ALA A 105 2.03 6.77 -3.17
CA ALA A 105 0.77 6.93 -2.46
C ALA A 105 0.72 6.05 -1.21
N THR A 106 -0.14 6.44 -0.29
CA THR A 106 -0.52 5.64 0.87
C THR A 106 -1.99 5.28 0.75
N ALA A 107 -2.29 3.99 0.79
CA ALA A 107 -3.65 3.47 0.79
C ALA A 107 -3.95 2.80 2.12
N THR A 108 -5.02 3.20 2.77
CA THR A 108 -5.49 2.64 4.04
C THR A 108 -6.90 2.12 3.93
N GLY A 109 -7.24 1.18 4.80
CA GLY A 109 -8.56 0.61 4.86
C GLY A 109 -8.62 -0.57 5.83
N THR A 110 -9.68 -1.35 5.69
CA THR A 110 -9.95 -2.52 6.53
C THR A 110 -9.99 -3.79 5.70
N TYR A 111 -9.77 -4.91 6.36
CA TYR A 111 -9.92 -6.23 5.76
C TYR A 111 -10.61 -7.20 6.72
N HIS A 112 -11.27 -8.19 6.15
CA HIS A 112 -11.92 -9.27 6.85
C HIS A 112 -11.55 -10.60 6.18
N VAL A 113 -10.85 -11.47 6.89
CA VAL A 113 -10.50 -12.82 6.43
C VAL A 113 -11.40 -13.82 7.10
N THR A 114 -12.05 -14.64 6.28
CA THR A 114 -12.95 -15.71 6.73
C THR A 114 -12.58 -17.04 6.07
N GLY A 115 -13.07 -18.13 6.59
CA GLY A 115 -12.90 -19.45 6.02
C GLY A 115 -12.52 -20.51 7.03
N LYS A 116 -11.69 -21.46 6.63
CA LYS A 116 -11.16 -22.52 7.48
C LYS A 116 -9.65 -22.63 7.31
N ASN A 117 -8.95 -22.83 8.44
CA ASN A 117 -7.52 -23.14 8.43
C ASN A 117 -7.27 -24.62 8.05
N ASN A 118 -6.02 -25.02 7.99
CA ASN A 118 -5.62 -26.41 7.65
C ASN A 118 -6.08 -27.47 8.66
N ALA A 119 -6.42 -27.07 9.89
CA ALA A 119 -7.01 -27.94 10.91
C ALA A 119 -8.55 -28.03 10.81
N GLY A 120 -9.17 -27.32 9.84
CA GLY A 120 -10.61 -27.26 9.67
C GLY A 120 -11.34 -26.31 10.63
N GLU A 121 -10.60 -25.54 11.42
CA GLU A 121 -11.15 -24.56 12.35
C GLU A 121 -11.59 -23.28 11.60
N ALA A 122 -12.69 -22.68 12.06
CA ALA A 122 -13.18 -21.43 11.49
C ALA A 122 -12.18 -20.29 11.72
N VAL A 123 -11.95 -19.51 10.63
CA VAL A 123 -11.15 -18.28 10.65
C VAL A 123 -12.11 -17.09 10.49
N ASP A 124 -12.01 -16.13 11.39
CA ASP A 124 -12.73 -14.85 11.35
C ASP A 124 -11.80 -13.76 11.91
N ILE A 125 -11.06 -13.09 11.01
CA ILE A 125 -10.03 -12.11 11.39
C ILE A 125 -10.38 -10.78 10.74
N LYS A 126 -10.52 -9.74 11.56
CA LYS A 126 -10.70 -8.36 11.12
C LYS A 126 -9.48 -7.55 11.46
N GLY A 127 -9.11 -6.65 10.54
CA GLY A 127 -7.98 -5.78 10.76
C GLY A 127 -8.00 -4.57 9.83
N ALA A 128 -7.04 -3.69 10.06
CA ALA A 128 -6.77 -2.56 9.21
C ALA A 128 -5.42 -2.71 8.51
N TYR A 129 -5.27 -2.06 7.36
CA TYR A 129 -4.02 -2.03 6.63
C TYR A 129 -3.58 -0.59 6.32
N ASN A 130 -2.29 -0.40 6.26
CA ASN A 130 -1.64 0.80 5.76
C ASN A 130 -0.58 0.36 4.75
N ASN A 131 -0.81 0.65 3.47
CA ASN A 131 0.07 0.29 2.39
C ASN A 131 0.72 1.54 1.80
N SER A 132 2.07 1.55 1.78
CA SER A 132 2.81 2.46 0.92
C SER A 132 2.98 1.81 -0.44
N VAL A 133 2.54 2.49 -1.48
CA VAL A 133 2.52 1.98 -2.86
C VAL A 133 3.29 2.90 -3.80
N ILE A 134 3.96 2.31 -4.77
CA ILE A 134 4.72 3.00 -5.81
C ILE A 134 4.35 2.45 -7.18
N LYS A 135 4.54 3.26 -8.23
CA LYS A 135 4.43 2.77 -9.62
C LYS A 135 5.78 2.25 -10.11
N VAL A 136 5.80 1.01 -10.58
CA VAL A 136 6.93 0.37 -11.25
C VAL A 136 6.49 0.01 -12.65
N ASN A 137 7.13 0.59 -13.67
CA ASN A 137 6.74 0.42 -15.08
C ASN A 137 5.25 0.69 -15.34
N GLY A 138 4.70 1.74 -14.70
CA GLY A 138 3.29 2.13 -14.84
C GLY A 138 2.29 1.32 -14.02
N HIS A 139 2.73 0.34 -13.25
CA HIS A 139 1.89 -0.50 -12.41
C HIS A 139 2.11 -0.24 -10.92
N TRP A 140 1.02 -0.10 -10.16
CA TRP A 140 1.10 0.00 -8.72
C TRP A 140 1.64 -1.29 -8.10
N LYS A 141 2.54 -1.12 -7.12
CA LYS A 141 3.08 -2.19 -6.28
C LYS A 141 3.17 -1.74 -4.83
N ILE A 142 2.96 -2.66 -3.91
CA ILE A 142 3.13 -2.44 -2.48
C ILE A 142 4.62 -2.47 -2.15
N ALA A 143 5.16 -1.35 -1.66
CA ALA A 143 6.52 -1.28 -1.14
C ALA A 143 6.56 -1.58 0.36
N LYS A 144 5.51 -1.19 1.09
CA LYS A 144 5.37 -1.52 2.51
C LYS A 144 3.91 -1.74 2.86
N SER A 145 3.64 -2.78 3.64
CA SER A 145 2.32 -3.08 4.19
C SER A 145 2.43 -3.25 5.69
N VAL A 146 1.62 -2.53 6.44
CA VAL A 146 1.51 -2.67 7.90
C VAL A 146 0.08 -3.06 8.22
N LEU A 147 -0.06 -4.18 8.92
CA LEU A 147 -1.36 -4.69 9.37
C LEU A 147 -1.54 -4.45 10.86
N SER A 148 -2.75 -4.14 11.26
CA SER A 148 -3.14 -4.04 12.67
C SER A 148 -4.44 -4.82 12.92
N ALA A 149 -4.56 -5.38 14.09
CA ALA A 149 -5.80 -6.02 14.54
C ALA A 149 -6.88 -4.98 14.86
N MET A 150 -8.14 -5.34 14.72
CA MET A 150 -9.31 -4.54 15.12
C MET A 150 -10.07 -5.26 16.22
#